data_ba2d9fd21b229221ae13b7a2e7047398
#
_entry.id   ba2d9fd21b229221ae13b7a2e7047398
#
_cell.length_a   1.000
_cell.length_b   1.000
_cell.length_c   1.000
_cell.angle_alpha   90.00
_cell.angle_beta   90.00
_cell.angle_gamma   90.00
#
_symmetry.space_group_name_H-M   'P 1'
#
loop_
_entity.id
_entity.type
_entity.pdbx_description
1 polymer ?
#
loop_
_entity_poly.entity_id
_entity_poly.type
_entity_poly.pdbx_seq_one_letter_code
_entity_poly.pdbx_strand_id
1 'polypeptide(L)'
;DGALIIAPKGVIGTWYNQEIPTHLPDHIENVSVLWQANITKGQQEKLNELLKSSDKLHILIMNVEALSTSKGTDFAESFLRTHNTIMAIDESTTIKNSSAKRTKNILKLGPQSKYRRIMTGSPITKNPLDLYSQCEFLSSWLLDFASFYAFRNRYAEMKTIHAQGRSIQVVNFFKNIGELSEKLKGFSYRVLKEDCLDLPDKIYVKRNVVLTEEQSKLYKQMKTMALAILNGKQTTTVTVLTQLMRLHQITCGHFTADDGSTQNIKSNRINELMNVL
;
A
#
# COMPACT_ATOMS: atom_id res chain seq x y z
N ASP A 1 23.68 14.88 9.73
CA ASP A 1 23.13 13.68 9.11
C ASP A 1 21.58 13.72 9.07
N GLY A 2 20.96 12.97 8.17
CA GLY A 2 19.52 12.96 8.02
C GLY A 2 18.91 11.58 7.76
N ALA A 3 17.61 11.44 8.08
CA ALA A 3 16.80 10.29 7.73
C ALA A 3 15.49 10.77 7.04
N LEU A 4 15.22 10.25 5.85
CA LEU A 4 13.93 10.42 5.17
C LEU A 4 13.16 9.10 5.29
N ILE A 5 12.09 9.10 6.08
CA ILE A 5 11.22 7.95 6.28
C ILE A 5 9.94 8.15 5.47
N ILE A 6 9.67 7.23 4.57
CA ILE A 6 8.45 7.22 3.74
C ILE A 6 7.60 6.05 4.18
N ALA A 7 6.36 6.33 4.60
CA ALA A 7 5.45 5.31 5.10
C ALA A 7 4.00 5.56 4.64
N PRO A 8 3.09 4.58 4.75
CA PRO A 8 1.66 4.78 4.54
C PRO A 8 1.09 5.84 5.51
N LYS A 9 0.09 6.60 5.05
CA LYS A 9 -0.52 7.68 5.84
C LYS A 9 -0.97 7.24 7.24
N GLY A 10 -1.46 6.00 7.39
CA GLY A 10 -1.90 5.47 8.68
C GLY A 10 -0.77 5.14 9.67
N VAL A 11 0.49 5.09 9.21
CA VAL A 11 1.65 4.63 10.00
C VAL A 11 2.61 5.77 10.32
N ILE A 12 2.59 6.88 9.58
CA ILE A 12 3.52 8.01 9.79
C ILE A 12 3.45 8.59 11.21
N GLY A 13 2.24 8.57 11.83
CA GLY A 13 2.05 9.01 13.22
C GLY A 13 2.73 8.07 14.23
N THR A 14 2.74 6.77 13.97
CA THR A 14 3.43 5.76 14.79
C THR A 14 4.93 5.99 14.75
N TRP A 15 5.51 6.21 13.56
CA TRP A 15 6.92 6.56 13.41
C TRP A 15 7.30 7.80 14.24
N TYR A 16 6.49 8.87 14.14
CA TYR A 16 6.78 10.14 14.81
C TYR A 16 6.59 10.07 16.34
N ASN A 17 5.49 9.45 16.82
CA ASN A 17 5.09 9.50 18.23
C ASN A 17 5.61 8.32 19.06
N GLN A 18 5.98 7.20 18.43
CA GLN A 18 6.32 5.96 19.12
C GLN A 18 7.69 5.42 18.72
N GLU A 19 7.92 5.08 17.44
CA GLU A 19 9.12 4.39 17.00
C GLU A 19 10.39 5.22 17.25
N ILE A 20 10.40 6.47 16.79
CA ILE A 20 11.56 7.35 16.97
C ILE A 20 11.82 7.62 18.47
N PRO A 21 10.85 8.06 19.28
CA PRO A 21 11.07 8.29 20.71
C PRO A 21 11.48 7.04 21.50
N THR A 22 11.02 5.86 21.08
CA THR A 22 11.29 4.61 21.82
C THR A 22 12.64 3.98 21.46
N HIS A 23 13.04 4.09 20.19
CA HIS A 23 14.17 3.32 19.66
C HIS A 23 15.40 4.17 19.33
N LEU A 24 15.25 5.50 19.21
CA LEU A 24 16.40 6.36 19.06
C LEU A 24 17.15 6.46 20.41
N PRO A 25 18.46 6.18 20.48
CA PRO A 25 19.21 6.30 21.73
C PRO A 25 19.16 7.71 22.31
N ASP A 26 19.03 7.83 23.64
CA ASP A 26 18.86 9.11 24.36
C ASP A 26 19.99 10.12 24.12
N HIS A 27 21.22 9.64 23.81
CA HIS A 27 22.35 10.50 23.52
C HIS A 27 22.35 11.10 22.12
N ILE A 28 21.39 10.73 21.25
CA ILE A 28 21.26 11.27 19.91
C ILE A 28 20.18 12.34 19.90
N GLU A 29 20.62 13.59 19.93
CA GLU A 29 19.70 14.72 19.72
C GLU A 29 19.14 14.71 18.30
N ASN A 30 17.82 14.94 18.17
CA ASN A 30 17.18 14.95 16.86
C ASN A 30 16.20 16.10 16.68
N VAL A 31 15.96 16.43 15.40
CA VAL A 31 14.90 17.31 14.93
C VAL A 31 14.02 16.49 14.01
N SER A 32 12.86 16.07 14.52
CA SER A 32 11.92 15.24 13.76
C SER A 32 10.71 16.02 13.30
N VAL A 33 10.37 15.96 12.02
CA VAL A 33 9.22 16.67 11.45
C VAL A 33 8.36 15.72 10.61
N LEU A 34 7.06 15.73 10.90
CA LEU A 34 6.05 15.04 10.13
C LEU A 34 5.52 15.94 9.02
N TRP A 35 5.66 15.50 7.76
CA TRP A 35 5.13 16.22 6.61
C TRP A 35 3.60 16.29 6.64
N GLN A 36 3.07 17.46 6.34
CA GLN A 36 1.64 17.72 6.20
C GLN A 36 1.33 18.40 4.87
N ALA A 37 0.25 18.01 4.21
CA ALA A 37 -0.16 18.60 2.93
C ALA A 37 -0.55 20.09 3.08
N ASN A 38 -1.26 20.39 4.17
CA ASN A 38 -1.64 21.76 4.54
C ASN A 38 -0.61 22.30 5.52
N ILE A 39 0.30 23.13 5.03
CA ILE A 39 1.39 23.69 5.84
C ILE A 39 0.89 24.96 6.52
N THR A 40 0.78 24.94 7.84
CA THR A 40 0.58 26.11 8.69
C THR A 40 1.90 26.90 8.84
N LYS A 41 1.83 28.14 9.36
CA LYS A 41 3.04 28.94 9.61
C LYS A 41 4.01 28.22 10.54
N GLY A 42 3.54 27.66 11.65
CA GLY A 42 4.40 26.89 12.57
C GLY A 42 4.96 25.61 11.96
N GLN A 43 4.23 24.95 11.05
CA GLN A 43 4.74 23.82 10.30
C GLN A 43 5.86 24.24 9.32
N GLN A 44 5.70 25.39 8.67
CA GLN A 44 6.73 25.94 7.77
C GLN A 44 8.02 26.27 8.53
N GLU A 45 7.91 26.81 9.74
CA GLU A 45 9.08 27.11 10.60
C GLU A 45 9.84 25.82 10.95
N LYS A 46 9.12 24.75 11.36
CA LYS A 46 9.73 23.43 11.61
C LYS A 46 10.40 22.85 10.36
N LEU A 47 9.76 22.95 9.21
CA LEU A 47 10.33 22.48 7.95
C LEU A 47 11.59 23.28 7.54
N ASN A 48 11.60 24.58 7.79
CA ASN A 48 12.76 25.43 7.54
C ASN A 48 13.91 25.10 8.52
N GLU A 49 13.60 24.78 9.77
CA GLU A 49 14.59 24.33 10.73
C GLU A 49 15.22 23.00 10.31
N LEU A 50 14.41 22.09 9.77
CA LEU A 50 14.87 20.79 9.29
C LEU A 50 15.91 20.91 8.15
N LEU A 51 15.90 22.00 7.38
CA LEU A 51 16.86 22.26 6.29
C LEU A 51 18.13 22.98 6.77
N LYS A 52 18.25 23.31 8.07
CA LYS A 52 19.48 23.92 8.59
C LYS A 52 20.51 22.84 8.93
N SER A 53 21.78 23.13 8.73
CA SER A 53 22.84 22.27 9.20
C SER A 53 23.01 22.40 10.72
N SER A 54 23.08 21.28 11.42
CA SER A 54 23.37 21.20 12.85
C SER A 54 24.01 19.87 13.19
N ASP A 55 24.49 19.71 14.42
CA ASP A 55 25.06 18.44 14.93
C ASP A 55 23.96 17.40 15.28
N LYS A 56 22.69 17.81 15.21
CA LYS A 56 21.54 16.93 15.47
C LYS A 56 21.22 16.04 14.28
N LEU A 57 20.57 14.91 14.56
CA LEU A 57 19.98 14.05 13.52
C LEU A 57 18.67 14.69 13.02
N HIS A 58 18.58 14.98 11.73
CA HIS A 58 17.37 15.51 11.12
C HIS A 58 16.52 14.41 10.54
N ILE A 59 15.25 14.30 10.97
CA ILE A 59 14.35 13.22 10.54
C ILE A 59 13.11 13.81 9.89
N LEU A 60 12.97 13.57 8.59
CA LEU A 60 11.77 13.89 7.82
C LEU A 60 10.91 12.65 7.63
N ILE A 61 9.65 12.71 8.09
CA ILE A 61 8.70 11.61 7.93
C ILE A 61 7.61 12.06 6.96
N MET A 62 7.42 11.32 5.88
CA MET A 62 6.46 11.64 4.82
C MET A 62 5.54 10.47 4.51
N ASN A 63 4.27 10.76 4.21
CA ASN A 63 3.42 9.75 3.60
C ASN A 63 3.77 9.59 2.12
N VAL A 64 3.65 8.36 1.62
CA VAL A 64 4.04 8.03 0.24
C VAL A 64 3.27 8.84 -0.83
N GLU A 65 2.03 9.25 -0.53
CA GLU A 65 1.19 10.05 -1.42
C GLU A 65 1.74 11.48 -1.61
N ALA A 66 2.45 12.03 -0.62
CA ALA A 66 3.09 13.34 -0.73
C ALA A 66 4.06 13.40 -1.92
N LEU A 67 4.72 12.28 -2.23
CA LEU A 67 5.65 12.15 -3.35
C LEU A 67 4.95 11.99 -4.72
N SER A 68 3.63 12.03 -4.77
CA SER A 68 2.86 12.23 -6.01
C SER A 68 2.66 13.72 -6.35
N THR A 69 2.97 14.63 -5.41
CA THR A 69 2.84 16.08 -5.57
C THR A 69 4.20 16.73 -5.82
N SER A 70 4.25 17.85 -6.56
CA SER A 70 5.48 18.64 -6.74
C SER A 70 6.00 19.14 -5.40
N LYS A 71 5.13 19.76 -4.59
CA LYS A 71 5.48 20.33 -3.28
C LYS A 71 6.18 19.33 -2.35
N GLY A 72 5.64 18.10 -2.24
CA GLY A 72 6.24 17.05 -1.42
C GLY A 72 7.57 16.56 -2.01
N THR A 73 7.63 16.38 -3.33
CA THR A 73 8.84 15.92 -4.02
C THR A 73 9.96 16.93 -3.93
N ASP A 74 9.67 18.23 -4.16
CA ASP A 74 10.66 19.31 -4.14
C ASP A 74 11.24 19.51 -2.73
N PHE A 75 10.39 19.38 -1.69
CA PHE A 75 10.86 19.46 -0.31
C PHE A 75 11.73 18.25 0.07
N ALA A 76 11.33 17.04 -0.31
CA ALA A 76 12.14 15.84 -0.11
C ALA A 76 13.50 15.95 -0.82
N GLU A 77 13.52 16.47 -2.04
CA GLU A 77 14.77 16.72 -2.78
C GLU A 77 15.67 17.74 -2.07
N SER A 78 15.11 18.83 -1.58
CA SER A 78 15.85 19.84 -0.80
C SER A 78 16.45 19.23 0.46
N PHE A 79 15.70 18.40 1.19
CA PHE A 79 16.18 17.70 2.38
C PHE A 79 17.33 16.75 2.06
N LEU A 80 17.20 15.94 0.99
CA LEU A 80 18.26 15.00 0.57
C LEU A 80 19.55 15.69 0.12
N ARG A 81 19.45 16.89 -0.44
CA ARG A 81 20.62 17.70 -0.83
C ARG A 81 21.30 18.38 0.34
N THR A 82 20.56 18.70 1.40
CA THR A 82 21.09 19.41 2.57
C THR A 82 21.85 18.46 3.51
N HIS A 83 21.41 17.21 3.61
CA HIS A 83 21.92 16.26 4.59
C HIS A 83 22.51 15.01 3.93
N ASN A 84 23.48 14.42 4.60
CA ASN A 84 23.96 13.08 4.27
C ASN A 84 22.96 12.05 4.85
N THR A 85 22.15 11.45 3.98
CA THR A 85 20.90 10.81 4.39
C THR A 85 20.86 9.29 4.20
N ILE A 86 20.07 8.65 5.08
CA ILE A 86 19.41 7.38 4.79
C ILE A 86 17.96 7.65 4.33
N MET A 87 17.54 7.00 3.25
CA MET A 87 16.16 7.00 2.79
C MET A 87 15.54 5.62 3.02
N ALA A 88 14.51 5.56 3.85
CA ALA A 88 13.83 4.32 4.22
C ALA A 88 12.37 4.34 3.75
N ILE A 89 11.89 3.22 3.19
CA ILE A 89 10.48 3.07 2.81
C ILE A 89 9.87 1.95 3.64
N ASP A 90 8.91 2.31 4.46
CA ASP A 90 8.05 1.38 5.16
C ASP A 90 6.86 1.00 4.28
N GLU A 91 6.46 -0.27 4.33
CA GLU A 91 5.50 -0.86 3.40
C GLU A 91 5.85 -0.59 1.94
N SER A 92 7.03 -1.04 1.53
CA SER A 92 7.59 -0.80 0.18
C SER A 92 6.71 -1.30 -0.97
N THR A 93 5.72 -2.15 -0.70
CA THR A 93 4.67 -2.53 -1.65
C THR A 93 3.89 -1.33 -2.21
N THR A 94 3.93 -0.18 -1.54
CA THR A 94 3.34 1.08 -2.00
C THR A 94 3.98 1.62 -3.27
N ILE A 95 5.22 1.20 -3.57
CA ILE A 95 5.99 1.58 -4.77
C ILE A 95 6.13 0.46 -5.80
N LYS A 96 5.41 -0.66 -5.67
CA LYS A 96 5.49 -1.81 -6.59
C LYS A 96 5.12 -1.50 -8.04
N ASN A 97 4.26 -0.50 -8.27
CA ASN A 97 3.85 -0.09 -9.60
C ASN A 97 4.86 0.92 -10.18
N SER A 98 5.71 0.47 -11.11
CA SER A 98 6.74 1.29 -11.77
C SER A 98 6.18 2.48 -12.57
N SER A 99 4.92 2.42 -13.01
CA SER A 99 4.28 3.50 -13.78
C SER A 99 3.69 4.61 -12.90
N ALA A 100 3.47 4.36 -11.61
CA ALA A 100 2.87 5.32 -10.70
C ALA A 100 3.78 6.55 -10.49
N LYS A 101 3.18 7.75 -10.46
CA LYS A 101 3.93 9.03 -10.30
C LYS A 101 4.80 9.02 -9.04
N ARG A 102 4.25 8.59 -7.90
CA ARG A 102 5.01 8.46 -6.64
C ARG A 102 6.23 7.55 -6.77
N THR A 103 6.08 6.40 -7.42
CA THR A 103 7.18 5.45 -7.64
C THR A 103 8.29 6.08 -8.47
N LYS A 104 7.94 6.72 -9.60
CA LYS A 104 8.91 7.42 -10.45
C LYS A 104 9.67 8.51 -9.69
N ASN A 105 8.97 9.31 -8.90
CA ASN A 105 9.59 10.35 -8.08
C ASN A 105 10.51 9.75 -7.00
N ILE A 106 10.09 8.69 -6.32
CA ILE A 106 10.90 8.00 -5.32
C ILE A 106 12.16 7.39 -5.94
N LEU A 107 12.04 6.76 -7.10
CA LEU A 107 13.21 6.21 -7.82
C LEU A 107 14.17 7.31 -8.29
N LYS A 108 13.68 8.50 -8.62
CA LYS A 108 14.52 9.67 -8.96
C LYS A 108 15.22 10.26 -7.73
N LEU A 109 14.57 10.26 -6.56
CA LEU A 109 15.11 10.78 -5.31
C LEU A 109 16.12 9.80 -4.66
N GLY A 110 15.87 8.50 -4.77
CA GLY A 110 16.69 7.46 -4.12
C GLY A 110 18.21 7.65 -4.29
N PRO A 111 18.73 7.84 -5.51
CA PRO A 111 20.17 8.04 -5.74
C PRO A 111 20.80 9.27 -5.04
N GLN A 112 19.99 10.23 -4.57
CA GLN A 112 20.47 11.40 -3.83
C GLN A 112 20.74 11.08 -2.35
N SER A 113 20.26 9.92 -1.85
CA SER A 113 20.55 9.45 -0.50
C SER A 113 21.77 8.52 -0.50
N LYS A 114 22.57 8.58 0.56
CA LYS A 114 23.77 7.72 0.74
C LYS A 114 23.37 6.26 0.97
N TYR A 115 22.35 6.05 1.77
CA TYR A 115 21.86 4.71 2.11
C TYR A 115 20.37 4.58 1.82
N ARG A 116 19.95 3.39 1.40
CA ARG A 116 18.54 3.08 1.10
C ARG A 116 18.13 1.79 1.77
N ARG A 117 16.90 1.77 2.31
CA ARG A 117 16.30 0.61 2.94
C ARG A 117 14.82 0.51 2.55
N ILE A 118 14.34 -0.71 2.46
CA ILE A 118 12.90 -0.99 2.33
C ILE A 118 12.49 -2.01 3.39
N MET A 119 11.29 -1.87 3.89
CA MET A 119 10.67 -2.77 4.85
C MET A 119 9.27 -3.12 4.38
N THR A 120 8.89 -4.38 4.51
CA THR A 120 7.52 -4.84 4.24
C THR A 120 7.30 -6.24 4.78
N GLY A 121 6.12 -6.52 5.27
CA GLY A 121 5.72 -7.86 5.67
C GLY A 121 5.50 -8.82 4.49
N SER A 122 5.26 -8.30 3.28
CA SER A 122 5.04 -9.12 2.07
C SER A 122 5.45 -8.35 0.81
N PRO A 123 6.67 -8.55 0.30
CA PRO A 123 7.18 -7.82 -0.87
C PRO A 123 6.43 -8.15 -2.18
N ILE A 124 5.80 -9.31 -2.22
CA ILE A 124 4.98 -9.78 -3.35
C ILE A 124 3.52 -9.80 -2.92
N THR A 125 2.69 -8.94 -3.50
CA THR A 125 1.26 -8.86 -3.16
C THR A 125 0.36 -9.48 -4.21
N LYS A 126 0.73 -9.38 -5.48
CA LYS A 126 -0.03 -9.96 -6.61
C LYS A 126 0.80 -10.96 -7.40
N ASN A 127 2.01 -10.58 -7.72
CA ASN A 127 2.89 -11.39 -8.56
C ASN A 127 4.35 -10.97 -8.40
N PRO A 128 5.32 -11.79 -8.86
CA PRO A 128 6.75 -11.52 -8.73
C PRO A 128 7.23 -10.20 -9.36
N LEU A 129 6.47 -9.64 -10.30
CA LEU A 129 6.82 -8.37 -10.95
C LEU A 129 6.71 -7.17 -10.00
N ASP A 130 6.00 -7.33 -8.87
CA ASP A 130 5.92 -6.33 -7.80
C ASP A 130 7.30 -5.99 -7.21
N LEU A 131 8.31 -6.87 -7.37
CA LEU A 131 9.66 -6.69 -6.82
C LEU A 131 10.50 -5.67 -7.58
N TYR A 132 10.29 -5.50 -8.89
CA TYR A 132 11.19 -4.69 -9.72
C TYR A 132 11.45 -3.29 -9.16
N SER A 133 10.39 -2.51 -8.95
CA SER A 133 10.54 -1.12 -8.47
C SER A 133 11.06 -1.03 -7.04
N GLN A 134 10.77 -2.03 -6.21
CA GLN A 134 11.27 -2.09 -4.84
C GLN A 134 12.78 -2.33 -4.81
N CYS A 135 13.27 -3.25 -5.64
CA CYS A 135 14.70 -3.53 -5.76
C CYS A 135 15.44 -2.39 -6.49
N GLU A 136 14.84 -1.79 -7.52
CA GLU A 136 15.39 -0.65 -8.25
C GLU A 136 15.58 0.58 -7.35
N PHE A 137 14.71 0.77 -6.35
CA PHE A 137 14.91 1.79 -5.32
C PHE A 137 16.15 1.53 -4.47
N LEU A 138 16.44 0.30 -4.10
CA LEU A 138 17.64 -0.04 -3.30
C LEU A 138 18.92 0.24 -4.07
N SER A 139 19.01 -0.23 -5.29
CA SER A 139 20.10 0.06 -6.21
C SER A 139 19.64 -0.19 -7.64
N SER A 140 19.94 0.72 -8.54
CA SER A 140 19.77 0.48 -9.97
C SER A 140 20.57 -0.74 -10.38
N TRP A 141 19.96 -1.59 -11.20
CA TRP A 141 20.57 -2.86 -11.65
C TRP A 141 20.74 -3.93 -10.57
N LEU A 142 20.17 -3.79 -9.39
CA LEU A 142 20.30 -4.77 -8.30
C LEU A 142 19.85 -6.18 -8.71
N LEU A 143 18.91 -6.28 -9.66
CA LEU A 143 18.41 -7.53 -10.22
C LEU A 143 19.01 -7.85 -11.60
N ASP A 144 20.02 -7.10 -12.07
CA ASP A 144 20.68 -7.23 -13.38
C ASP A 144 19.77 -6.94 -14.59
N PHE A 145 18.80 -6.04 -14.45
CA PHE A 145 17.90 -5.65 -15.53
C PHE A 145 17.88 -4.14 -15.74
N ALA A 146 18.10 -3.71 -16.99
CA ALA A 146 18.07 -2.31 -17.40
C ALA A 146 16.65 -1.69 -17.38
N SER A 147 15.60 -2.49 -17.37
CA SER A 147 14.23 -2.01 -17.43
C SER A 147 13.22 -3.01 -16.87
N PHE A 148 12.07 -2.49 -16.45
CA PHE A 148 10.93 -3.32 -16.07
C PHE A 148 10.52 -4.31 -17.17
N TYR A 149 10.60 -3.93 -18.44
CA TYR A 149 10.23 -4.81 -19.55
C TYR A 149 11.20 -5.99 -19.72
N ALA A 150 12.51 -5.75 -19.54
CA ALA A 150 13.51 -6.82 -19.54
C ALA A 150 13.27 -7.79 -18.37
N PHE A 151 13.06 -7.26 -17.17
CA PHE A 151 12.71 -8.04 -15.98
C PHE A 151 11.42 -8.86 -16.18
N ARG A 152 10.36 -8.22 -16.67
CA ARG A 152 9.09 -8.89 -16.96
C ARG A 152 9.27 -10.03 -17.96
N ASN A 153 9.98 -9.82 -19.07
CA ASN A 153 10.18 -10.84 -20.09
C ASN A 153 11.01 -12.03 -19.59
N ARG A 154 11.90 -11.80 -18.60
CA ARG A 154 12.65 -12.89 -17.95
C ARG A 154 11.76 -13.75 -17.05
N TYR A 155 10.86 -13.13 -16.28
CA TYR A 155 10.11 -13.80 -15.23
C TYR A 155 8.62 -14.04 -15.53
N ALA A 156 8.11 -13.52 -16.63
CA ALA A 156 6.74 -13.72 -17.07
C ALA A 156 6.66 -14.05 -18.56
N GLU A 157 5.75 -14.93 -18.91
CA GLU A 157 5.29 -15.12 -20.27
C GLU A 157 4.01 -14.32 -20.50
N MET A 158 3.98 -13.55 -21.56
CA MET A 158 2.86 -12.69 -21.90
C MET A 158 2.04 -13.32 -23.02
N LYS A 159 0.70 -13.24 -22.89
CA LYS A 159 -0.22 -13.55 -24.00
C LYS A 159 -1.08 -12.34 -24.35
N THR A 160 -1.40 -12.23 -25.61
CA THR A 160 -2.34 -11.21 -26.09
C THR A 160 -3.76 -11.76 -26.03
N ILE A 161 -4.64 -11.03 -25.38
CA ILE A 161 -6.09 -11.27 -25.42
C ILE A 161 -6.76 -10.13 -26.17
N HIS A 162 -7.80 -10.46 -26.95
CA HIS A 162 -8.60 -9.47 -27.64
C HIS A 162 -9.91 -9.29 -26.88
N ALA A 163 -10.15 -8.10 -26.35
CA ALA A 163 -11.37 -7.76 -25.64
C ALA A 163 -11.89 -6.40 -26.12
N GLN A 164 -13.16 -6.34 -26.48
CA GLN A 164 -13.83 -5.11 -26.91
C GLN A 164 -13.08 -4.34 -28.02
N GLY A 165 -12.53 -5.06 -29.02
CA GLY A 165 -11.78 -4.47 -30.14
C GLY A 165 -10.37 -3.96 -29.80
N ARG A 166 -9.87 -4.21 -28.57
CA ARG A 166 -8.51 -3.85 -28.14
C ARG A 166 -7.69 -5.09 -27.86
N SER A 167 -6.40 -5.05 -28.22
CA SER A 167 -5.43 -6.07 -27.88
C SER A 167 -4.78 -5.70 -26.53
N ILE A 168 -4.92 -6.57 -25.54
CA ILE A 168 -4.37 -6.35 -24.19
C ILE A 168 -3.37 -7.49 -23.92
N GLN A 169 -2.18 -7.12 -23.46
CA GLN A 169 -1.19 -8.09 -22.99
C GLN A 169 -1.43 -8.43 -21.51
N VAL A 170 -1.59 -9.71 -21.22
CA VAL A 170 -1.74 -10.23 -19.87
C VAL A 170 -0.68 -11.28 -19.58
N VAL A 171 -0.30 -11.44 -18.32
CA VAL A 171 0.59 -12.52 -17.90
C VAL A 171 -0.13 -13.85 -18.07
N ASN A 172 0.49 -14.77 -18.78
CA ASN A 172 0.02 -16.15 -18.95
C ASN A 172 0.48 -17.01 -17.77
N PHE A 173 1.78 -17.03 -17.51
CA PHE A 173 2.38 -17.69 -16.35
C PHE A 173 3.72 -17.03 -15.97
N PHE A 174 4.22 -17.36 -14.79
CA PHE A 174 5.54 -16.93 -14.31
C PHE A 174 6.55 -18.04 -14.48
N LYS A 175 7.80 -17.66 -14.80
CA LYS A 175 8.92 -18.56 -15.04
C LYS A 175 10.17 -18.10 -14.30
N ASN A 176 11.18 -18.97 -14.17
CA ASN A 176 12.48 -18.67 -13.54
C ASN A 176 12.39 -18.13 -12.10
N ILE A 177 11.36 -18.49 -11.34
CA ILE A 177 11.13 -17.96 -9.97
C ILE A 177 12.22 -18.38 -9.01
N GLY A 178 12.80 -19.58 -9.18
CA GLY A 178 13.95 -20.03 -8.38
C GLY A 178 15.16 -19.10 -8.53
N GLU A 179 15.50 -18.70 -9.77
CA GLU A 179 16.57 -17.72 -10.02
C GLU A 179 16.30 -16.38 -9.33
N LEU A 180 15.07 -15.87 -9.40
CA LEU A 180 14.69 -14.64 -8.73
C LEU A 180 14.83 -14.76 -7.22
N SER A 181 14.41 -15.89 -6.65
CA SER A 181 14.55 -16.16 -5.21
C SER A 181 16.01 -16.16 -4.74
N GLU A 182 16.92 -16.80 -5.53
CA GLU A 182 18.35 -16.80 -5.21
C GLU A 182 18.96 -15.40 -5.27
N LYS A 183 18.60 -14.59 -6.27
CA LYS A 183 19.06 -13.20 -6.36
C LYS A 183 18.65 -12.38 -5.13
N LEU A 184 17.42 -12.56 -4.63
CA LEU A 184 16.92 -11.84 -3.45
C LEU A 184 17.69 -12.19 -2.17
N LYS A 185 18.12 -13.44 -1.98
CA LYS A 185 18.87 -13.87 -0.78
C LYS A 185 20.13 -13.06 -0.55
N GLY A 186 20.79 -12.57 -1.60
CA GLY A 186 22.05 -11.84 -1.53
C GLY A 186 21.97 -10.49 -0.80
N PHE A 187 20.78 -9.88 -0.70
CA PHE A 187 20.60 -8.53 -0.13
C PHE A 187 19.34 -8.37 0.71
N SER A 188 18.54 -9.43 0.91
CA SER A 188 17.33 -9.38 1.73
C SER A 188 17.47 -10.24 2.97
N TYR A 189 16.79 -9.80 4.04
CA TYR A 189 16.66 -10.53 5.29
C TYR A 189 15.17 -10.72 5.60
N ARG A 190 14.78 -11.93 5.95
CA ARG A 190 13.42 -12.30 6.30
C ARG A 190 13.38 -12.92 7.68
N VAL A 191 12.47 -12.44 8.50
CA VAL A 191 12.18 -12.98 9.84
C VAL A 191 10.71 -13.39 9.89
N LEU A 192 10.42 -14.61 10.28
CA LEU A 192 9.07 -15.08 10.51
C LEU A 192 8.71 -14.92 11.99
N LYS A 193 7.41 -14.69 12.28
CA LYS A 193 6.93 -14.60 13.67
C LYS A 193 7.20 -15.90 14.45
N GLU A 194 7.06 -17.04 13.79
CA GLU A 194 7.32 -18.36 14.34
C GLU A 194 8.78 -18.59 14.72
N ASP A 195 9.74 -17.87 14.09
CA ASP A 195 11.16 -17.96 14.40
C ASP A 195 11.56 -17.11 15.61
N CYS A 196 10.73 -16.13 15.98
CA CYS A 196 11.10 -15.11 16.99
C CYS A 196 10.17 -15.05 18.20
N LEU A 197 8.97 -15.61 18.10
CA LEU A 197 7.93 -15.50 19.12
C LEU A 197 7.33 -16.87 19.39
N ASP A 198 7.27 -17.24 20.67
CA ASP A 198 6.50 -18.40 21.12
C ASP A 198 5.00 -18.00 21.19
N LEU A 199 4.32 -18.13 20.08
CA LEU A 199 2.91 -17.79 19.95
C LEU A 199 2.06 -19.05 19.86
N PRO A 200 0.89 -19.09 20.49
CA PRO A 200 -0.06 -20.18 20.29
C PRO A 200 -0.53 -20.25 18.83
N ASP A 201 -0.92 -21.44 18.43
CA ASP A 201 -1.46 -21.66 17.09
C ASP A 201 -2.66 -20.75 16.78
N LYS A 202 -2.73 -20.29 15.53
CA LYS A 202 -3.85 -19.48 15.07
C LYS A 202 -5.11 -20.34 14.96
N ILE A 203 -6.15 -19.98 15.71
CA ILE A 203 -7.45 -20.61 15.64
C ILE A 203 -8.36 -19.78 14.73
N TYR A 204 -8.85 -20.40 13.66
CA TYR A 204 -9.81 -19.77 12.74
C TYR A 204 -11.22 -20.26 13.06
N VAL A 205 -12.04 -19.36 13.60
CA VAL A 205 -13.44 -19.66 13.93
C VAL A 205 -14.36 -18.92 12.97
N LYS A 206 -15.29 -19.67 12.35
CA LYS A 206 -16.34 -19.09 11.50
C LYS A 206 -17.61 -18.92 12.31
N ARG A 207 -18.11 -17.68 12.40
CA ARG A 207 -19.40 -17.37 13.00
C ARG A 207 -20.41 -17.01 11.92
N ASN A 208 -21.55 -17.70 11.92
CA ASN A 208 -22.65 -17.44 11.00
C ASN A 208 -23.62 -16.46 11.68
N VAL A 209 -23.86 -15.33 11.02
CA VAL A 209 -24.82 -14.33 11.49
C VAL A 209 -26.10 -14.44 10.68
N VAL A 210 -27.22 -14.69 11.36
CA VAL A 210 -28.54 -14.78 10.72
C VAL A 210 -29.02 -13.37 10.37
N LEU A 211 -29.50 -13.22 9.14
CA LEU A 211 -30.10 -11.96 8.70
C LEU A 211 -31.38 -11.68 9.48
N THR A 212 -31.64 -10.40 9.76
CA THR A 212 -32.93 -9.96 10.29
C THR A 212 -34.03 -10.22 9.25
N GLU A 213 -35.30 -10.21 9.67
CA GLU A 213 -36.44 -10.38 8.74
C GLU A 213 -36.43 -9.30 7.66
N GLU A 214 -36.14 -8.06 8.04
CA GLU A 214 -36.03 -6.91 7.12
C GLU A 214 -34.91 -7.14 6.10
N GLN A 215 -33.71 -7.52 6.55
CA GLN A 215 -32.60 -7.84 5.67
C GLN A 215 -32.94 -9.00 4.72
N SER A 216 -33.57 -10.04 5.25
CA SER A 216 -33.94 -11.23 4.46
C SER A 216 -34.95 -10.89 3.36
N LYS A 217 -35.94 -10.05 3.67
CA LYS A 217 -36.94 -9.55 2.70
C LYS A 217 -36.27 -8.74 1.60
N LEU A 218 -35.48 -7.73 1.96
CA LEU A 218 -34.76 -6.87 1.01
C LEU A 218 -33.77 -7.67 0.16
N TYR A 219 -33.04 -8.60 0.77
CA TYR A 219 -32.09 -9.47 0.07
C TYR A 219 -32.79 -10.34 -1.00
N LYS A 220 -33.94 -10.96 -0.65
CA LYS A 220 -34.73 -11.76 -1.59
C LYS A 220 -35.26 -10.91 -2.75
N GLN A 221 -35.79 -9.73 -2.48
CA GLN A 221 -36.27 -8.80 -3.51
C GLN A 221 -35.12 -8.40 -4.46
N MET A 222 -33.98 -7.96 -3.92
CA MET A 222 -32.82 -7.57 -4.72
C MET A 222 -32.27 -8.75 -5.53
N LYS A 223 -32.21 -9.95 -4.95
CA LYS A 223 -31.77 -11.17 -5.65
C LYS A 223 -32.70 -11.51 -6.81
N THR A 224 -34.00 -11.39 -6.64
CA THR A 224 -34.98 -11.64 -7.72
C THR A 224 -34.83 -10.64 -8.85
N MET A 225 -34.65 -9.36 -8.53
CA MET A 225 -34.37 -8.30 -9.53
C MET A 225 -33.05 -8.56 -10.27
N ALA A 226 -32.00 -8.94 -9.55
CA ALA A 226 -30.71 -9.28 -10.14
C ALA A 226 -30.80 -10.48 -11.09
N LEU A 227 -31.55 -11.52 -10.73
CA LEU A 227 -31.80 -12.68 -11.59
C LEU A 227 -32.63 -12.32 -12.84
N ALA A 228 -33.63 -11.45 -12.70
CA ALA A 228 -34.43 -10.97 -13.84
C ALA A 228 -33.56 -10.18 -14.85
N ILE A 229 -32.64 -9.36 -14.35
CA ILE A 229 -31.66 -8.65 -15.18
C ILE A 229 -30.71 -9.62 -15.88
N LEU A 230 -30.24 -10.67 -15.19
CA LEU A 230 -29.34 -11.68 -15.77
C LEU A 230 -30.04 -12.54 -16.84
N ASN A 231 -31.30 -12.85 -16.65
CA ASN A 231 -32.09 -13.64 -17.60
C ASN A 231 -32.58 -12.83 -18.81
N GLY A 232 -32.65 -11.50 -18.68
CA GLY A 232 -32.86 -10.57 -19.80
C GLY A 232 -31.55 -10.40 -20.59
N LYS A 233 -31.56 -10.64 -21.88
CA LYS A 233 -30.39 -10.75 -22.79
C LYS A 233 -29.47 -9.53 -22.90
N GLN A 234 -29.56 -8.52 -22.03
CA GLN A 234 -28.69 -7.32 -22.03
C GLN A 234 -28.15 -7.03 -20.62
N THR A 235 -27.10 -7.74 -20.22
CA THR A 235 -26.41 -7.48 -18.96
C THR A 235 -24.94 -7.13 -19.20
N THR A 236 -24.52 -5.95 -18.76
CA THR A 236 -23.09 -5.60 -18.71
C THR A 236 -22.48 -6.16 -17.42
N THR A 237 -21.19 -6.46 -17.44
CA THR A 237 -20.42 -6.89 -16.24
C THR A 237 -20.57 -5.87 -15.10
N VAL A 238 -20.67 -4.58 -15.42
CA VAL A 238 -20.87 -3.49 -14.45
C VAL A 238 -22.21 -3.65 -13.72
N THR A 239 -23.27 -3.98 -14.41
CA THR A 239 -24.61 -4.18 -13.82
C THR A 239 -24.61 -5.36 -12.85
N VAL A 240 -23.98 -6.47 -13.21
CA VAL A 240 -23.85 -7.66 -12.33
C VAL A 240 -23.06 -7.34 -11.06
N LEU A 241 -21.92 -6.65 -11.23
CA LEU A 241 -21.08 -6.25 -10.09
C LEU A 241 -21.84 -5.31 -9.15
N THR A 242 -22.57 -4.35 -9.69
CA THR A 242 -23.39 -3.42 -8.90
C THR A 242 -24.44 -4.18 -8.09
N GLN A 243 -25.13 -5.16 -8.68
CA GLN A 243 -26.12 -5.96 -7.97
C GLN A 243 -25.49 -6.79 -6.83
N LEU A 244 -24.33 -7.39 -7.06
CA LEU A 244 -23.59 -8.09 -6.02
C LEU A 244 -23.18 -7.17 -4.87
N MET A 245 -22.74 -5.95 -5.18
CA MET A 245 -22.43 -4.94 -4.16
C MET A 245 -23.66 -4.55 -3.35
N ARG A 246 -24.82 -4.37 -3.98
CA ARG A 246 -26.08 -4.06 -3.28
C ARG A 246 -26.50 -5.20 -2.33
N LEU A 247 -26.42 -6.46 -2.78
CA LEU A 247 -26.67 -7.63 -1.92
C LEU A 247 -25.72 -7.67 -0.73
N HIS A 248 -24.43 -7.36 -0.94
CA HIS A 248 -23.45 -7.27 0.13
C HIS A 248 -23.75 -6.13 1.11
N GLN A 249 -24.14 -4.95 0.64
CA GLN A 249 -24.54 -3.82 1.48
C GLN A 249 -25.72 -4.18 2.39
N ILE A 250 -26.77 -4.83 1.86
CA ILE A 250 -27.92 -5.31 2.66
C ILE A 250 -27.46 -6.24 3.78
N THR A 251 -26.56 -7.19 3.49
CA THR A 251 -26.02 -8.08 4.53
C THR A 251 -25.17 -7.36 5.54
N CYS A 252 -24.57 -6.23 5.18
CA CYS A 252 -23.78 -5.35 6.08
C CYS A 252 -24.65 -4.41 6.93
N GLY A 253 -25.95 -4.33 6.67
CA GLY A 253 -26.87 -3.48 7.44
C GLY A 253 -27.04 -2.06 6.91
N HIS A 254 -26.77 -1.85 5.61
CA HIS A 254 -27.06 -0.57 4.93
C HIS A 254 -27.41 -0.81 3.47
N PHE A 255 -27.99 0.21 2.84
CA PHE A 255 -28.28 0.23 1.43
C PHE A 255 -28.00 1.65 0.91
N THR A 256 -27.26 1.75 -0.18
CA THR A 256 -27.02 3.03 -0.85
C THR A 256 -27.82 3.07 -2.15
N ALA A 257 -28.73 4.01 -2.31
CA ALA A 257 -29.52 4.19 -3.51
C ALA A 257 -28.70 4.81 -4.66
N ASP A 258 -29.26 4.85 -5.87
CA ASP A 258 -28.56 5.38 -7.06
C ASP A 258 -28.36 6.91 -7.00
N ASP A 259 -29.15 7.61 -6.19
CA ASP A 259 -29.00 9.04 -5.89
C ASP A 259 -27.88 9.34 -4.85
N GLY A 260 -27.20 8.29 -4.34
CA GLY A 260 -26.16 8.39 -3.34
C GLY A 260 -26.66 8.43 -1.89
N SER A 261 -27.98 8.46 -1.66
CA SER A 261 -28.53 8.39 -0.30
C SER A 261 -28.28 7.02 0.34
N THR A 262 -27.98 7.01 1.63
CA THR A 262 -27.72 5.76 2.37
C THR A 262 -28.79 5.57 3.44
N GLN A 263 -29.41 4.39 3.45
CA GLN A 263 -30.36 3.95 4.44
C GLN A 263 -29.74 2.86 5.33
N ASN A 264 -29.85 3.00 6.63
CA ASN A 264 -29.44 1.97 7.59
C ASN A 264 -30.53 0.91 7.72
N ILE A 265 -30.12 -0.35 7.76
CA ILE A 265 -30.96 -1.53 7.93
C ILE A 265 -30.52 -2.22 9.21
N LYS A 266 -31.46 -2.59 10.08
CA LYS A 266 -31.14 -3.30 11.32
C LYS A 266 -30.42 -4.60 11.01
N SER A 267 -29.27 -4.85 11.66
CA SER A 267 -28.40 -6.01 11.41
C SER A 267 -27.93 -6.64 12.73
N ASN A 268 -27.82 -7.96 12.75
CA ASN A 268 -27.32 -8.71 13.89
C ASN A 268 -25.77 -8.75 13.94
N ARG A 269 -25.06 -8.25 12.92
CA ARG A 269 -23.59 -8.38 12.82
C ARG A 269 -22.84 -7.66 13.94
N ILE A 270 -23.31 -6.46 14.34
CA ILE A 270 -22.65 -5.71 15.41
C ILE A 270 -22.84 -6.43 16.74
N ASN A 271 -24.04 -6.94 17.01
CA ASN A 271 -24.30 -7.70 18.23
C ASN A 271 -23.42 -8.97 18.30
N GLU A 272 -23.29 -9.69 17.18
CA GLU A 272 -22.43 -10.86 17.12
C GLU A 272 -20.94 -10.51 17.26
N LEU A 273 -20.51 -9.37 16.72
CA LEU A 273 -19.14 -8.86 16.95
C LEU A 273 -18.91 -8.56 18.43
N MET A 274 -19.85 -7.89 19.08
CA MET A 274 -19.75 -7.58 20.54
C MET A 274 -19.74 -8.85 21.42
N ASN A 275 -20.32 -9.96 20.96
CA ASN A 275 -20.26 -11.24 21.65
C ASN A 275 -18.88 -11.94 21.53
N VAL A 276 -18.02 -11.47 20.65
CA VAL A 276 -16.67 -12.01 20.41
C VAL A 276 -15.60 -11.20 21.14
N LEU A 277 -15.85 -9.90 21.33
CA LEU A 277 -14.94 -8.98 22.03
C LEU A 277 -15.12 -9.09 23.53
#